data_c1cf15d8f88a2592f2c598ad81f21f6c
#
_entry.id   c1cf15d8f88a2592f2c598ad81f21f6c
#
_cell.length_a   1.000
_cell.length_b   1.000
_cell.length_c   1.000
_cell.angle_alpha   90.00
_cell.angle_beta   90.00
_cell.angle_gamma   90.00
#
_symmetry.space_group_name_H-M   'P 1'
#
loop_
_entity.id
_entity.type
_entity.pdbx_description
1 polymer ?
#
loop_
_entity_poly.entity_id
_entity_poly.type
_entity_poly.pdbx_seq_one_letter_code
_entity_poly.pdbx_strand_id
1 'polypeptide(L)'
;DSLTPISLLDERIEAWKHVSGETIKVQIGNMEDGEFIDRVVAESMPETVVHYAEQPSAPFSMRTRQTAVETQMTNVIGTLNLLFAMRDKVPDAHLIKLGTMGEYGTPNIDIEEGFIEIEHNGRKDTLPFPKLPASLYHCSKVHDSTNIHFATRVWGLRATDLNQGVVYGIETEETLLDDRLHTRFDYDETFGTVLNRFCVQAIVGHPLTVYGAGGQTRGYLNIKDTLRCVELAAENPADRGEYRVFNQFTEQFSVTELADLVK
;
A
#
# COMPACT_ATOMS: atom_id res chain seq x y z
N ASP A 1 -7.58 18.60 -11.40
CA ASP A 1 -6.65 17.51 -11.36
C ASP A 1 -6.57 16.96 -9.94
N SER A 2 -6.92 15.69 -9.73
CA SER A 2 -6.96 15.07 -8.40
C SER A 2 -5.58 14.97 -7.74
N LEU A 3 -4.50 15.16 -8.50
CA LEU A 3 -3.13 15.18 -7.97
C LEU A 3 -2.77 16.50 -7.27
N THR A 4 -3.63 17.51 -7.31
CA THR A 4 -3.38 18.78 -6.60
C THR A 4 -3.55 18.54 -5.09
N PRO A 5 -2.51 18.80 -4.26
CA PRO A 5 -2.63 18.68 -2.82
C PRO A 5 -3.56 19.77 -2.25
N ILE A 6 -4.19 19.50 -1.11
CA ILE A 6 -4.98 20.50 -0.36
C ILE A 6 -4.05 21.57 0.22
N SER A 7 -2.90 21.15 0.75
CA SER A 7 -1.86 22.00 1.30
C SER A 7 -0.49 21.53 0.81
N LEU A 8 0.46 22.45 0.70
CA LEU A 8 1.84 22.11 0.37
C LEU A 8 2.48 21.31 1.51
N LEU A 9 3.50 20.53 1.20
CA LEU A 9 4.18 19.68 2.18
C LEU A 9 4.71 20.51 3.37
N ASP A 10 5.35 21.65 3.08
CA ASP A 10 5.89 22.52 4.12
C ASP A 10 4.79 23.09 5.04
N GLU A 11 3.65 23.45 4.47
CA GLU A 11 2.49 23.93 5.25
C GLU A 11 1.93 22.83 6.16
N ARG A 12 1.91 21.58 5.70
CA ARG A 12 1.48 20.42 6.52
C ARG A 12 2.46 20.14 7.65
N ILE A 13 3.76 20.23 7.39
CA ILE A 13 4.81 20.05 8.41
C ILE A 13 4.71 21.14 9.48
N GLU A 14 4.50 22.39 9.09
CA GLU A 14 4.29 23.50 10.01
C GLU A 14 3.02 23.34 10.83
N ALA A 15 1.91 22.93 10.20
CA ALA A 15 0.66 22.65 10.89
C ALA A 15 0.84 21.54 11.94
N TRP A 16 1.48 20.44 11.56
CA TRP A 16 1.76 19.35 12.49
C TRP A 16 2.61 19.81 13.67
N LYS A 17 3.69 20.55 13.40
CA LYS A 17 4.53 21.10 14.46
C LYS A 17 3.76 22.04 15.40
N HIS A 18 2.83 22.81 14.86
CA HIS A 18 2.00 23.74 15.64
C HIS A 18 1.06 23.00 16.59
N VAL A 19 0.39 21.93 16.12
CA VAL A 19 -0.63 21.23 16.90
C VAL A 19 -0.06 20.16 17.83
N SER A 20 1.06 19.50 17.45
CA SER A 20 1.67 18.41 18.23
C SER A 20 2.89 18.85 19.05
N GLY A 21 3.55 19.94 18.70
CA GLY A 21 4.87 20.31 19.23
C GLY A 21 6.03 19.52 18.63
N GLU A 22 5.77 18.48 17.82
CA GLU A 22 6.77 17.59 17.25
C GLU A 22 7.21 18.03 15.84
N THR A 23 8.47 17.74 15.50
CA THR A 23 9.03 18.08 14.20
C THR A 23 9.30 16.83 13.39
N ILE A 24 8.68 16.71 12.21
CA ILE A 24 8.97 15.67 11.24
C ILE A 24 10.18 16.10 10.40
N LYS A 25 11.22 15.25 10.35
CA LYS A 25 12.35 15.42 9.42
C LYS A 25 11.94 14.90 8.05
N VAL A 26 12.06 15.72 7.03
CA VAL A 26 11.70 15.37 5.65
C VAL A 26 12.93 15.41 4.77
N GLN A 27 13.11 14.36 3.95
CA GLN A 27 14.08 14.31 2.86
C GLN A 27 13.32 13.96 1.57
N ILE A 28 13.51 14.78 0.53
CA ILE A 28 12.84 14.60 -0.76
C ILE A 28 13.82 13.97 -1.74
N GLY A 29 13.44 12.85 -2.36
CA GLY A 29 14.25 12.15 -3.35
C GLY A 29 13.46 11.07 -4.07
N ASN A 30 14.14 10.30 -4.92
CA ASN A 30 13.53 9.21 -5.70
C ASN A 30 13.97 7.85 -5.15
N MET A 31 13.04 6.92 -4.97
CA MET A 31 13.32 5.54 -4.57
C MET A 31 14.23 4.80 -5.55
N GLU A 32 14.25 5.21 -6.82
CA GLU A 32 15.15 4.65 -7.84
C GLU A 32 16.62 5.05 -7.64
N ASP A 33 16.88 6.10 -6.86
CA ASP A 33 18.22 6.56 -6.50
C ASP A 33 18.74 5.80 -5.26
N GLY A 34 19.50 4.73 -5.48
CA GLY A 34 20.05 3.90 -4.41
C GLY A 34 20.99 4.66 -3.47
N GLU A 35 21.77 5.64 -3.98
CA GLU A 35 22.67 6.45 -3.14
C GLU A 35 21.87 7.36 -2.19
N PHE A 36 20.75 7.91 -2.69
CA PHE A 36 19.82 8.67 -1.85
C PHE A 36 19.25 7.80 -0.74
N ILE A 37 18.75 6.60 -1.06
CA ILE A 37 18.16 5.68 -0.08
C ILE A 37 19.21 5.23 0.94
N ASP A 38 20.40 4.86 0.51
CA ASP A 38 21.52 4.48 1.40
C ASP A 38 21.84 5.58 2.41
N ARG A 39 21.89 6.84 1.95
CA ARG A 39 22.13 8.00 2.80
C ARG A 39 21.00 8.22 3.81
N VAL A 40 19.74 8.20 3.34
CA VAL A 40 18.56 8.40 4.22
C VAL A 40 18.51 7.34 5.32
N VAL A 41 18.70 6.07 4.98
CA VAL A 41 18.70 4.97 5.94
C VAL A 41 19.88 5.07 6.92
N ALA A 42 21.08 5.41 6.42
CA ALA A 42 22.26 5.57 7.25
C ALA A 42 22.18 6.76 8.22
N GLU A 43 21.55 7.87 7.80
CA GLU A 43 21.37 9.06 8.64
C GLU A 43 20.26 8.88 9.69
N SER A 44 19.19 8.19 9.34
CA SER A 44 18.03 8.00 10.21
C SER A 44 18.17 6.82 11.17
N MET A 45 18.94 5.79 10.80
CA MET A 45 19.11 4.53 11.57
C MET A 45 17.79 4.01 12.16
N PRO A 46 16.76 3.78 11.33
CA PRO A 46 15.42 3.47 11.81
C PRO A 46 15.36 2.07 12.45
N GLU A 47 14.54 1.92 13.49
CA GLU A 47 14.13 0.61 14.03
C GLU A 47 13.01 -0.01 13.20
N THR A 48 12.17 0.83 12.59
CA THR A 48 11.05 0.42 11.73
C THR A 48 11.01 1.29 10.48
N VAL A 49 10.81 0.66 9.35
CA VAL A 49 10.61 1.32 8.05
C VAL A 49 9.20 1.02 7.56
N VAL A 50 8.38 2.07 7.35
CA VAL A 50 7.06 1.94 6.73
C VAL A 50 7.16 2.35 5.27
N HIS A 51 7.01 1.39 4.37
CA HIS A 51 7.22 1.58 2.94
C HIS A 51 5.92 1.82 2.20
N TYR A 52 5.65 3.11 1.88
CA TYR A 52 4.52 3.61 1.11
C TYR A 52 4.93 4.24 -0.22
N ALA A 53 6.23 4.40 -0.45
CA ALA A 53 6.77 5.14 -1.59
C ALA A 53 6.68 4.31 -2.88
N GLU A 54 5.51 4.33 -3.50
CA GLU A 54 5.22 3.57 -4.72
C GLU A 54 4.30 4.36 -5.65
N GLN A 55 4.31 3.97 -6.94
CA GLN A 55 3.27 4.37 -7.88
C GLN A 55 2.03 3.49 -7.61
N PRO A 56 0.90 4.03 -7.08
CA PRO A 56 -0.16 3.22 -6.49
C PRO A 56 -1.31 2.87 -7.44
N SER A 57 -1.23 3.23 -8.72
CA SER A 57 -2.38 3.20 -9.62
C SER A 57 -2.33 2.07 -10.65
N ALA A 58 -3.28 1.13 -10.55
CA ALA A 58 -3.48 0.10 -11.56
C ALA A 58 -3.83 0.69 -12.94
N PRO A 59 -4.81 1.63 -13.08
CA PRO A 59 -5.10 2.26 -14.36
C PRO A 59 -3.90 3.01 -14.96
N PHE A 60 -3.12 3.74 -14.17
CA PHE A 60 -1.91 4.42 -14.65
C PHE A 60 -0.91 3.43 -15.25
N SER A 61 -0.64 2.33 -14.56
CA SER A 61 0.31 1.31 -15.00
C SER A 61 -0.04 0.65 -16.33
N MET A 62 -1.29 0.75 -16.76
CA MET A 62 -1.82 0.12 -17.99
C MET A 62 -1.99 1.10 -19.15
N ARG A 63 -1.74 2.40 -18.99
CA ARG A 63 -1.98 3.43 -20.02
C ARG A 63 -1.06 3.30 -21.22
N THR A 64 0.25 3.20 -20.97
CA THR A 64 1.29 3.18 -21.99
C THR A 64 2.46 2.31 -21.56
N ARG A 65 3.33 1.95 -22.51
CA ARG A 65 4.60 1.28 -22.19
C ARG A 65 5.44 2.11 -21.22
N GLN A 66 5.45 3.43 -21.36
CA GLN A 66 6.23 4.32 -20.50
C GLN A 66 5.74 4.26 -19.05
N THR A 67 4.42 4.43 -18.82
CA THR A 67 3.84 4.36 -17.47
C THR A 67 3.98 2.98 -16.84
N ALA A 68 3.94 1.91 -17.67
CA ALA A 68 4.20 0.55 -17.21
C ALA A 68 5.65 0.39 -16.71
N VAL A 69 6.62 0.85 -17.50
CA VAL A 69 8.05 0.80 -17.12
C VAL A 69 8.31 1.65 -15.88
N GLU A 70 7.79 2.88 -15.83
CA GLU A 70 7.88 3.76 -14.68
C GLU A 70 7.35 3.08 -13.41
N THR A 71 6.18 2.44 -13.46
CA THR A 71 5.62 1.69 -12.33
C THR A 71 6.58 0.58 -11.85
N GLN A 72 7.20 -0.20 -12.76
CA GLN A 72 8.15 -1.23 -12.37
C GLN A 72 9.44 -0.64 -11.79
N MET A 73 9.95 0.44 -12.35
CA MET A 73 11.17 1.10 -11.86
C MET A 73 10.95 1.68 -10.46
N THR A 74 9.91 2.46 -10.29
CA THR A 74 9.61 3.08 -8.98
C THR A 74 9.34 2.04 -7.91
N ASN A 75 8.47 1.06 -8.18
CA ASN A 75 8.06 0.08 -7.17
C ASN A 75 9.15 -0.98 -6.95
N VAL A 76 9.48 -1.74 -7.99
CA VAL A 76 10.36 -2.92 -7.82
C VAL A 76 11.81 -2.53 -7.57
N ILE A 77 12.36 -1.61 -8.37
CA ILE A 77 13.75 -1.16 -8.15
C ILE A 77 13.85 -0.34 -6.87
N GLY A 78 12.85 0.53 -6.59
CA GLY A 78 12.80 1.27 -5.34
C GLY A 78 12.79 0.36 -4.11
N THR A 79 11.97 -0.69 -4.12
CA THR A 79 11.95 -1.70 -3.04
C THR A 79 13.29 -2.43 -2.92
N LEU A 80 13.92 -2.81 -4.03
CA LEU A 80 15.25 -3.43 -3.99
C LEU A 80 16.32 -2.51 -3.39
N ASN A 81 16.35 -1.23 -3.76
CA ASN A 81 17.27 -0.26 -3.17
C ASN A 81 17.08 -0.17 -1.65
N LEU A 82 15.81 -0.12 -1.20
CA LEU A 82 15.51 -0.11 0.23
C LEU A 82 15.98 -1.38 0.94
N LEU A 83 15.73 -2.56 0.38
CA LEU A 83 16.15 -3.83 0.96
C LEU A 83 17.68 -3.95 1.08
N PHE A 84 18.43 -3.48 0.08
CA PHE A 84 19.90 -3.43 0.15
C PHE A 84 20.37 -2.44 1.21
N ALA A 85 19.81 -1.24 1.28
CA ALA A 85 20.13 -0.25 2.31
C ALA A 85 19.85 -0.80 3.71
N MET A 86 18.71 -1.45 3.92
CA MET A 86 18.36 -2.07 5.21
C MET A 86 19.35 -3.18 5.58
N ARG A 87 19.68 -4.10 4.64
CA ARG A 87 20.64 -5.17 4.87
C ARG A 87 22.00 -4.63 5.32
N ASP A 88 22.46 -3.56 4.68
CA ASP A 88 23.82 -3.05 4.86
C ASP A 88 23.96 -2.07 6.02
N LYS A 89 22.90 -1.37 6.41
CA LYS A 89 22.94 -0.30 7.41
C LYS A 89 22.16 -0.64 8.69
N VAL A 90 21.00 -1.26 8.57
CA VAL A 90 20.06 -1.49 9.66
C VAL A 90 19.43 -2.90 9.58
N PRO A 91 20.23 -3.99 9.58
CA PRO A 91 19.74 -5.34 9.33
C PRO A 91 18.72 -5.85 10.36
N ASP A 92 18.62 -5.20 11.51
CA ASP A 92 17.66 -5.52 12.55
C ASP A 92 16.37 -4.66 12.49
N ALA A 93 16.30 -3.70 11.58
CA ALA A 93 15.10 -2.90 11.38
C ALA A 93 13.95 -3.74 10.82
N HIS A 94 12.72 -3.43 11.23
CA HIS A 94 11.51 -4.07 10.76
C HIS A 94 10.93 -3.32 9.56
N LEU A 95 10.73 -4.01 8.44
CA LEU A 95 10.06 -3.48 7.26
C LEU A 95 8.56 -3.73 7.34
N ILE A 96 7.76 -2.68 7.27
CA ILE A 96 6.31 -2.76 7.08
C ILE A 96 6.01 -2.29 5.66
N LYS A 97 5.63 -3.22 4.79
CA LYS A 97 5.24 -2.93 3.41
C LYS A 97 3.73 -2.74 3.33
N LEU A 98 3.28 -1.71 2.64
CA LEU A 98 1.89 -1.64 2.21
C LEU A 98 1.69 -2.48 0.95
N GLY A 99 1.13 -3.69 1.16
CA GLY A 99 0.70 -4.61 0.13
C GLY A 99 -0.71 -4.29 -0.40
N THR A 100 -1.24 -5.16 -1.21
CA THR A 100 -2.61 -5.06 -1.73
C THR A 100 -3.23 -6.45 -1.95
N MET A 101 -4.50 -6.58 -1.59
CA MET A 101 -5.30 -7.77 -1.94
C MET A 101 -5.37 -8.00 -3.46
N GLY A 102 -5.14 -6.97 -4.27
CA GLY A 102 -5.09 -7.08 -5.73
C GLY A 102 -3.96 -7.99 -6.28
N GLU A 103 -2.98 -8.35 -5.45
CA GLU A 103 -1.96 -9.33 -5.81
C GLU A 103 -2.54 -10.72 -6.05
N TYR A 104 -3.58 -11.10 -5.33
CA TYR A 104 -4.23 -12.40 -5.47
C TYR A 104 -5.08 -12.51 -6.74
N GLY A 105 -5.50 -11.39 -7.31
CA GLY A 105 -6.41 -11.37 -8.45
C GLY A 105 -7.80 -11.91 -8.08
N THR A 106 -8.35 -12.78 -8.95
CA THR A 106 -9.67 -13.40 -8.76
C THR A 106 -9.58 -14.92 -8.99
N PRO A 107 -8.88 -15.66 -8.12
CA PRO A 107 -8.82 -17.12 -8.25
C PRO A 107 -10.20 -17.74 -8.00
N ASN A 108 -10.43 -18.95 -8.53
CA ASN A 108 -11.65 -19.72 -8.29
C ASN A 108 -11.53 -20.64 -7.06
N ILE A 109 -10.75 -20.21 -6.07
CA ILE A 109 -10.57 -20.87 -4.77
C ILE A 109 -10.54 -19.78 -3.68
N ASP A 110 -10.80 -20.16 -2.44
CA ASP A 110 -10.68 -19.26 -1.31
C ASP A 110 -9.22 -18.79 -1.14
N ILE A 111 -9.05 -17.53 -0.75
CA ILE A 111 -7.74 -16.93 -0.59
C ILE A 111 -7.28 -17.11 0.87
N GLU A 112 -6.24 -17.93 1.05
CA GLU A 112 -5.57 -18.08 2.33
C GLU A 112 -4.69 -16.86 2.65
N GLU A 113 -4.52 -16.54 3.91
CA GLU A 113 -3.70 -15.40 4.35
C GLU A 113 -2.20 -15.68 4.17
N GLY A 114 -1.63 -15.12 3.14
CA GLY A 114 -0.21 -15.14 2.84
C GLY A 114 0.35 -16.47 2.35
N PHE A 115 -0.05 -17.61 2.96
CA PHE A 115 0.52 -18.93 2.70
C PHE A 115 -0.57 -19.99 2.55
N ILE A 116 -0.25 -21.06 1.85
CA ILE A 116 -1.14 -22.22 1.66
C ILE A 116 -0.36 -23.51 1.85
N GLU A 117 -0.96 -24.50 2.54
CA GLU A 117 -0.44 -25.85 2.57
C GLU A 117 -0.79 -26.57 1.25
N ILE A 118 0.22 -27.09 0.57
CA ILE A 118 0.06 -27.85 -0.67
C ILE A 118 0.57 -29.27 -0.48
N GLU A 119 -0.22 -30.24 -0.94
CA GLU A 119 0.22 -31.62 -1.09
C GLU A 119 0.36 -31.96 -2.58
N HIS A 120 1.55 -32.40 -2.99
CA HIS A 120 1.81 -32.85 -4.35
C HIS A 120 2.68 -34.12 -4.35
N ASN A 121 2.21 -35.17 -5.01
CA ASN A 121 2.91 -36.45 -5.10
C ASN A 121 3.29 -37.02 -3.71
N GLY A 122 2.37 -36.92 -2.74
CA GLY A 122 2.56 -37.42 -1.38
C GLY A 122 3.54 -36.63 -0.51
N ARG A 123 3.97 -35.45 -0.94
CA ARG A 123 4.80 -34.52 -0.18
C ARG A 123 4.02 -33.24 0.12
N LYS A 124 4.13 -32.75 1.34
CA LYS A 124 3.49 -31.52 1.81
C LYS A 124 4.51 -30.41 2.00
N ASP A 125 4.09 -29.18 1.72
CA ASP A 125 4.85 -27.96 1.97
C ASP A 125 3.91 -26.79 2.21
N THR A 126 4.38 -25.76 2.92
CA THR A 126 3.68 -24.48 3.08
C THR A 126 4.37 -23.45 2.21
N LEU A 127 3.66 -22.98 1.20
CA LEU A 127 4.21 -22.07 0.18
C LEU A 127 3.41 -20.74 0.18
N PRO A 128 4.01 -19.65 -0.32
CA PRO A 128 3.23 -18.43 -0.55
C PRO A 128 1.98 -18.73 -1.39
N PHE A 129 0.85 -18.16 -0.99
CA PHE A 129 -0.41 -18.34 -1.74
C PHE A 129 -0.22 -17.90 -3.20
N PRO A 130 -0.71 -18.66 -4.19
CA PRO A 130 -0.58 -18.31 -5.60
C PRO A 130 -1.18 -16.95 -5.92
N LYS A 131 -0.46 -16.12 -6.67
CA LYS A 131 -0.88 -14.77 -7.03
C LYS A 131 -1.17 -14.67 -8.51
N LEU A 132 -2.28 -14.00 -8.87
CA LEU A 132 -2.75 -13.84 -10.24
C LEU A 132 -3.08 -12.36 -10.53
N PRO A 133 -2.06 -11.47 -10.54
CA PRO A 133 -2.27 -10.04 -10.65
C PRO A 133 -2.90 -9.64 -11.99
N ALA A 134 -3.86 -8.70 -11.94
CA ALA A 134 -4.64 -8.25 -13.09
C ALA A 134 -4.16 -6.92 -13.71
N SER A 135 -3.06 -6.33 -13.23
CA SER A 135 -2.44 -5.14 -13.79
C SER A 135 -0.93 -5.14 -13.56
N LEU A 136 -0.19 -4.28 -14.29
CA LEU A 136 1.25 -4.14 -14.11
C LEU A 136 1.62 -3.52 -12.76
N TYR A 137 0.72 -2.70 -12.18
CA TYR A 137 0.85 -2.28 -10.78
C TYR A 137 0.77 -3.48 -9.83
N HIS A 138 -0.25 -4.33 -9.94
CA HIS A 138 -0.35 -5.52 -9.10
C HIS A 138 0.81 -6.50 -9.35
N CYS A 139 1.33 -6.59 -10.58
CA CYS A 139 2.56 -7.35 -10.85
C CYS A 139 3.76 -6.80 -10.06
N SER A 140 3.94 -5.47 -10.02
CA SER A 140 5.04 -4.88 -9.24
C SER A 140 4.91 -5.21 -7.75
N LYS A 141 3.70 -5.18 -7.20
CA LYS A 141 3.44 -5.55 -5.81
C LYS A 141 3.77 -7.02 -5.51
N VAL A 142 3.47 -7.94 -6.43
CA VAL A 142 3.87 -9.36 -6.34
C VAL A 142 5.40 -9.50 -6.36
N HIS A 143 6.09 -8.74 -7.22
CA HIS A 143 7.55 -8.72 -7.25
C HIS A 143 8.14 -8.21 -5.93
N ASP A 144 7.57 -7.17 -5.35
CA ASP A 144 7.99 -6.62 -4.06
C ASP A 144 7.81 -7.65 -2.94
N SER A 145 6.64 -8.28 -2.82
CA SER A 145 6.39 -9.36 -1.86
C SER A 145 7.41 -10.50 -2.01
N THR A 146 7.74 -10.88 -3.25
CA THR A 146 8.71 -11.94 -3.54
C THR A 146 10.13 -11.53 -3.14
N ASN A 147 10.55 -10.30 -3.46
CA ASN A 147 11.87 -9.76 -3.10
C ASN A 147 12.02 -9.64 -1.58
N ILE A 148 10.98 -9.16 -0.89
CA ILE A 148 10.98 -9.04 0.57
C ILE A 148 11.05 -10.43 1.22
N HIS A 149 10.24 -11.39 0.77
CA HIS A 149 10.28 -12.77 1.26
C HIS A 149 11.66 -13.42 1.02
N PHE A 150 12.28 -13.17 -0.14
CA PHE A 150 13.67 -13.60 -0.38
C PHE A 150 14.62 -12.97 0.64
N ALA A 151 14.53 -11.65 0.84
CA ALA A 151 15.41 -10.91 1.75
C ALA A 151 15.29 -11.38 3.21
N THR A 152 14.08 -11.69 3.67
CA THR A 152 13.87 -12.25 5.02
C THR A 152 14.52 -13.64 5.13
N ARG A 153 14.32 -14.54 4.18
CA ARG A 153 14.82 -15.90 4.23
C ARG A 153 16.34 -15.98 4.06
N VAL A 154 16.93 -15.14 3.23
CA VAL A 154 18.35 -15.26 2.82
C VAL A 154 19.25 -14.29 3.58
N TRP A 155 18.77 -13.08 3.84
CA TRP A 155 19.56 -12.06 4.56
C TRP A 155 19.17 -11.94 6.04
N GLY A 156 18.09 -12.61 6.46
CA GLY A 156 17.60 -12.55 7.83
C GLY A 156 16.93 -11.23 8.19
N LEU A 157 16.48 -10.46 7.20
CA LEU A 157 15.66 -9.28 7.46
C LEU A 157 14.34 -9.71 8.11
N ARG A 158 13.58 -8.76 8.63
CA ARG A 158 12.26 -8.98 9.21
C ARG A 158 11.25 -8.09 8.51
N ALA A 159 10.09 -8.66 8.13
CA ALA A 159 9.10 -7.91 7.40
C ALA A 159 7.66 -8.32 7.72
N THR A 160 6.77 -7.33 7.65
CA THR A 160 5.32 -7.51 7.66
C THR A 160 4.73 -6.89 6.40
N ASP A 161 4.02 -7.70 5.62
CA ASP A 161 3.33 -7.29 4.40
C ASP A 161 1.83 -7.14 4.72
N LEU A 162 1.33 -5.91 4.65
CA LEU A 162 -0.06 -5.57 4.94
C LEU A 162 -0.85 -5.51 3.62
N ASN A 163 -1.41 -6.65 3.18
CA ASN A 163 -2.21 -6.74 1.96
C ASN A 163 -3.59 -6.10 2.16
N GLN A 164 -3.68 -4.82 1.86
CA GLN A 164 -4.88 -4.04 2.09
C GLN A 164 -5.93 -4.22 0.99
N GLY A 165 -7.20 -4.22 1.40
CA GLY A 165 -8.33 -3.95 0.53
C GLY A 165 -8.31 -2.49 0.04
N VAL A 166 -9.44 -2.02 -0.48
CA VAL A 166 -9.60 -0.62 -0.89
C VAL A 166 -9.69 0.25 0.36
N VAL A 167 -8.68 1.08 0.59
CA VAL A 167 -8.69 2.04 1.71
C VAL A 167 -9.61 3.20 1.39
N TYR A 168 -10.49 3.56 2.32
CA TYR A 168 -11.40 4.68 2.21
C TYR A 168 -11.39 5.57 3.46
N GLY A 169 -11.99 6.76 3.33
CA GLY A 169 -11.97 7.77 4.38
C GLY A 169 -10.75 8.69 4.28
N ILE A 170 -10.90 9.90 4.79
CA ILE A 170 -9.86 10.94 4.78
C ILE A 170 -9.71 11.60 6.15
N GLU A 171 -10.55 11.25 7.11
CA GLU A 171 -10.63 11.89 8.41
C GLU A 171 -10.01 11.00 9.49
N THR A 172 -9.07 11.57 10.23
CA THR A 172 -8.51 11.02 11.46
C THR A 172 -8.58 12.07 12.56
N GLU A 173 -8.26 11.71 13.79
CA GLU A 173 -8.21 12.68 14.90
C GLU A 173 -7.20 13.79 14.60
N GLU A 174 -6.05 13.46 14.00
CA GLU A 174 -4.99 14.40 13.65
C GLU A 174 -5.42 15.37 12.55
N THR A 175 -6.14 14.89 11.52
CA THR A 175 -6.59 15.77 10.42
C THR A 175 -7.65 16.78 10.86
N LEU A 176 -8.30 16.58 12.00
CA LEU A 176 -9.26 17.51 12.58
C LEU A 176 -8.59 18.63 13.40
N LEU A 177 -7.31 18.53 13.68
CA LEU A 177 -6.60 19.53 14.49
C LEU A 177 -6.25 20.81 13.72
N ASP A 178 -6.07 20.71 12.40
CA ASP A 178 -5.79 21.86 11.52
C ASP A 178 -6.19 21.52 10.08
N ASP A 179 -6.89 22.42 9.38
CA ASP A 179 -7.38 22.21 8.00
C ASP A 179 -6.25 21.84 7.02
N ARG A 180 -5.03 22.32 7.25
CA ARG A 180 -3.86 22.00 6.43
C ARG A 180 -3.40 20.55 6.55
N LEU A 181 -3.87 19.79 7.54
CA LEU A 181 -3.57 18.37 7.72
C LEU A 181 -4.50 17.47 6.91
N HIS A 182 -5.59 17.99 6.35
CA HIS A 182 -6.49 17.19 5.53
C HIS A 182 -5.77 16.57 4.33
N THR A 183 -6.15 15.33 4.01
CA THR A 183 -5.61 14.60 2.86
C THR A 183 -6.41 14.92 1.60
N ARG A 184 -5.80 14.67 0.45
CA ARG A 184 -6.45 14.78 -0.85
C ARG A 184 -7.55 13.71 -0.99
N PHE A 185 -8.66 14.09 -1.62
CA PHE A 185 -9.74 13.17 -1.96
C PHE A 185 -9.72 12.85 -3.45
N ASP A 186 -9.07 11.74 -3.81
CA ASP A 186 -8.95 11.30 -5.20
C ASP A 186 -10.22 10.60 -5.68
N TYR A 187 -10.83 11.12 -6.76
CA TYR A 187 -12.09 10.62 -7.33
C TYR A 187 -12.04 10.41 -8.84
N ASP A 188 -10.91 10.71 -9.48
CA ASP A 188 -10.73 10.52 -10.94
C ASP A 188 -10.58 9.05 -11.32
N GLU A 189 -10.49 8.80 -12.64
CA GLU A 189 -10.39 7.44 -13.20
C GLU A 189 -9.04 6.76 -12.93
N THR A 190 -8.01 7.53 -12.58
CA THR A 190 -6.64 7.03 -12.47
C THR A 190 -6.24 6.74 -11.04
N PHE A 191 -6.49 7.67 -10.15
CA PHE A 191 -6.06 7.59 -8.76
C PHE A 191 -7.22 7.45 -7.78
N GLY A 192 -8.45 7.78 -8.20
CA GLY A 192 -9.65 7.68 -7.38
C GLY A 192 -10.14 6.24 -7.24
N THR A 193 -10.75 5.96 -6.08
CA THR A 193 -11.46 4.70 -5.86
C THR A 193 -12.90 4.78 -6.37
N VAL A 194 -13.54 3.61 -6.57
CA VAL A 194 -14.94 3.55 -6.98
C VAL A 194 -15.86 4.24 -5.97
N LEU A 195 -15.61 4.07 -4.68
CA LEU A 195 -16.41 4.67 -3.61
C LEU A 195 -16.30 6.20 -3.63
N ASN A 196 -15.07 6.74 -3.70
CA ASN A 196 -14.85 8.18 -3.79
C ASN A 196 -15.56 8.79 -5.01
N ARG A 197 -15.44 8.13 -6.18
CA ARG A 197 -16.13 8.57 -7.40
C ARG A 197 -17.64 8.56 -7.24
N PHE A 198 -18.21 7.52 -6.64
CA PHE A 198 -19.66 7.45 -6.39
C PHE A 198 -20.12 8.57 -5.46
N CYS A 199 -19.42 8.86 -4.37
CA CYS A 199 -19.74 9.96 -3.47
C CYS A 199 -19.78 11.30 -4.21
N VAL A 200 -18.77 11.60 -5.03
CA VAL A 200 -18.76 12.85 -5.82
C VAL A 200 -19.90 12.86 -6.85
N GLN A 201 -20.12 11.76 -7.58
CA GLN A 201 -21.19 11.67 -8.57
C GLN A 201 -22.57 11.89 -7.93
N ALA A 202 -22.83 11.29 -6.78
CA ALA A 202 -24.09 11.47 -6.05
C ALA A 202 -24.32 12.93 -5.63
N ILE A 203 -23.28 13.58 -5.07
CA ILE A 203 -23.37 14.97 -4.61
C ILE A 203 -23.65 15.94 -5.76
N VAL A 204 -23.02 15.72 -6.94
CA VAL A 204 -23.20 16.60 -8.10
C VAL A 204 -24.38 16.20 -8.99
N GLY A 205 -25.16 15.19 -8.61
CA GLY A 205 -26.32 14.71 -9.38
C GLY A 205 -25.95 13.98 -10.68
N HIS A 206 -24.73 13.45 -10.80
CA HIS A 206 -24.30 12.65 -11.95
C HIS A 206 -24.67 11.18 -11.74
N PRO A 207 -25.12 10.44 -12.77
CA PRO A 207 -25.36 9.01 -12.66
C PRO A 207 -24.11 8.24 -12.16
N LEU A 208 -24.29 7.29 -11.25
CA LEU A 208 -23.18 6.45 -10.76
C LEU A 208 -22.64 5.56 -11.88
N THR A 209 -21.33 5.65 -12.15
CA THR A 209 -20.68 4.90 -13.23
C THR A 209 -20.18 3.56 -12.73
N VAL A 210 -20.96 2.50 -12.95
CA VAL A 210 -20.58 1.11 -12.65
C VAL A 210 -19.84 0.52 -13.86
N TYR A 211 -18.60 0.07 -13.66
CA TYR A 211 -17.84 -0.59 -14.72
C TYR A 211 -18.16 -2.10 -14.76
N GLY A 212 -18.42 -2.60 -15.99
CA GLY A 212 -18.82 -3.99 -16.21
C GLY A 212 -20.19 -4.32 -15.61
N ALA A 213 -20.40 -5.55 -15.16
CA ALA A 213 -21.66 -6.00 -14.58
C ALA A 213 -21.84 -5.58 -13.10
N GLY A 214 -20.83 -5.01 -12.46
CA GLY A 214 -20.87 -4.54 -11.07
C GLY A 214 -20.82 -5.62 -9.99
N GLY A 215 -20.75 -6.91 -10.37
CA GLY A 215 -20.75 -8.03 -9.42
C GLY A 215 -19.38 -8.34 -8.80
N GLN A 216 -18.32 -7.67 -9.21
CA GLN A 216 -16.99 -7.87 -8.61
C GLN A 216 -16.95 -7.38 -7.16
N THR A 217 -16.65 -8.28 -6.24
CA THR A 217 -16.50 -7.98 -4.81
C THR A 217 -15.08 -7.53 -4.48
N ARG A 218 -14.97 -6.59 -3.56
CA ARG A 218 -13.69 -6.09 -3.01
C ARG A 218 -13.79 -5.98 -1.49
N GLY A 219 -12.65 -6.16 -0.82
CA GLY A 219 -12.51 -5.80 0.57
C GLY A 219 -12.28 -4.31 0.72
N TYR A 220 -12.83 -3.71 1.76
CA TYR A 220 -12.71 -2.29 2.11
C TYR A 220 -12.16 -2.16 3.53
N LEU A 221 -11.38 -1.10 3.73
CA LEU A 221 -10.72 -0.80 4.99
C LEU A 221 -10.73 0.71 5.24
N ASN A 222 -11.22 1.13 6.41
CA ASN A 222 -11.19 2.54 6.78
C ASN A 222 -9.75 3.01 7.01
N ILE A 223 -9.45 4.27 6.72
CA ILE A 223 -8.12 4.87 6.94
C ILE A 223 -7.66 4.73 8.39
N LYS A 224 -8.56 4.83 9.37
CA LYS A 224 -8.26 4.67 10.80
C LYS A 224 -7.81 3.24 11.11
N ASP A 225 -8.46 2.23 10.50
CA ASP A 225 -8.07 0.84 10.67
C ASP A 225 -6.71 0.55 10.00
N THR A 226 -6.48 1.14 8.81
CA THR A 226 -5.18 1.08 8.12
C THR A 226 -4.05 1.59 9.03
N LEU A 227 -4.21 2.77 9.60
CA LEU A 227 -3.21 3.37 10.50
C LEU A 227 -3.00 2.50 11.73
N ARG A 228 -4.09 1.99 12.33
CA ARG A 228 -3.98 1.09 13.50
C ARG A 228 -3.25 -0.20 13.17
N CYS A 229 -3.42 -0.76 11.98
CA CYS A 229 -2.67 -1.94 11.54
C CYS A 229 -1.17 -1.66 11.40
N VAL A 230 -0.80 -0.49 10.89
CA VAL A 230 0.61 -0.07 10.79
C VAL A 230 1.23 0.13 12.17
N GLU A 231 0.52 0.79 13.08
CA GLU A 231 0.95 0.95 14.47
C GLU A 231 1.18 -0.41 15.15
N LEU A 232 0.20 -1.32 15.05
CA LEU A 232 0.32 -2.66 15.63
C LEU A 232 1.50 -3.44 15.04
N ALA A 233 1.75 -3.30 13.73
CA ALA A 233 2.90 -3.95 13.09
C ALA A 233 4.23 -3.34 13.57
N ALA A 234 4.29 -2.02 13.82
CA ALA A 234 5.47 -1.35 14.33
C ALA A 234 5.74 -1.71 15.81
N GLU A 235 4.69 -1.78 16.63
CA GLU A 235 4.77 -2.18 18.04
C GLU A 235 5.13 -3.67 18.22
N ASN A 236 4.81 -4.50 17.25
CA ASN A 236 5.04 -5.95 17.25
C ASN A 236 5.87 -6.37 16.03
N PRO A 237 7.17 -6.06 15.99
CA PRO A 237 8.00 -6.41 14.85
C PRO A 237 8.07 -7.92 14.63
N ALA A 238 8.21 -8.33 13.36
CA ALA A 238 8.45 -9.71 12.99
C ALA A 238 9.77 -10.22 13.59
N ASP A 239 9.90 -11.54 13.78
CA ASP A 239 11.15 -12.15 14.19
C ASP A 239 12.20 -12.07 13.06
N ARG A 240 13.48 -12.25 13.42
CA ARG A 240 14.56 -12.25 12.43
C ARG A 240 14.38 -13.40 11.44
N GLY A 241 14.37 -13.08 10.16
CA GLY A 241 14.11 -14.03 9.07
C GLY A 241 12.62 -14.34 8.85
N GLU A 242 11.72 -13.72 9.61
CA GLU A 242 10.28 -13.90 9.46
C GLU A 242 9.70 -12.93 8.44
N TYR A 243 8.84 -13.44 7.56
CA TYR A 243 7.97 -12.70 6.66
C TYR A 243 6.52 -12.97 7.02
N ARG A 244 5.85 -12.00 7.61
CA ARG A 244 4.44 -12.08 7.96
C ARG A 244 3.59 -11.41 6.90
N VAL A 245 2.44 -11.98 6.61
CA VAL A 245 1.46 -11.42 5.66
C VAL A 245 0.11 -11.36 6.36
N PHE A 246 -0.55 -10.20 6.27
CA PHE A 246 -1.90 -9.99 6.79
C PHE A 246 -2.80 -9.45 5.69
N ASN A 247 -3.92 -10.13 5.45
CA ASN A 247 -4.98 -9.66 4.55
C ASN A 247 -5.91 -8.73 5.31
N GLN A 248 -5.95 -7.45 4.92
CA GLN A 248 -6.61 -6.40 5.70
C GLN A 248 -7.84 -5.86 4.99
N PHE A 249 -8.99 -6.16 5.51
CA PHE A 249 -10.27 -5.53 5.19
C PHE A 249 -11.26 -5.78 6.35
N THR A 250 -12.16 -4.83 6.58
CA THR A 250 -13.20 -4.95 7.61
C THR A 250 -14.57 -5.20 7.01
N GLU A 251 -14.73 -4.87 5.72
CA GLU A 251 -16.00 -4.94 5.01
C GLU A 251 -15.78 -5.48 3.60
N GLN A 252 -16.82 -6.07 3.03
CA GLN A 252 -16.80 -6.55 1.64
C GLN A 252 -18.08 -6.10 0.93
N PHE A 253 -17.93 -5.51 -0.25
CA PHE A 253 -19.03 -5.08 -1.11
C PHE A 253 -18.76 -5.39 -2.57
N SER A 254 -19.79 -5.75 -3.30
CA SER A 254 -19.80 -5.63 -4.75
C SER A 254 -19.94 -4.16 -5.16
N VAL A 255 -19.56 -3.83 -6.38
CA VAL A 255 -19.72 -2.46 -6.90
C VAL A 255 -21.18 -2.05 -6.97
N THR A 256 -22.10 -3.00 -7.23
CA THR A 256 -23.55 -2.75 -7.24
C THR A 256 -24.07 -2.42 -5.85
N GLU A 257 -23.67 -3.19 -4.83
CA GLU A 257 -24.06 -2.90 -3.43
C GLU A 257 -23.56 -1.52 -2.99
N LEU A 258 -22.31 -1.15 -3.34
CA LEU A 258 -21.80 0.20 -3.07
C LEU A 258 -22.63 1.28 -3.77
N ALA A 259 -23.03 1.06 -5.02
CA ALA A 259 -23.85 2.01 -5.75
C ALA A 259 -25.23 2.19 -5.08
N ASP A 260 -25.80 1.12 -4.53
CA ASP A 260 -27.08 1.19 -3.83
C ASP A 260 -26.98 1.87 -2.45
N LEU A 261 -25.83 1.73 -1.76
CA LEU A 261 -25.57 2.43 -0.50
C LEU A 261 -25.36 3.93 -0.67
N VAL A 262 -24.82 4.36 -1.82
CA VAL A 262 -24.51 5.78 -2.08
C VAL A 262 -25.71 6.55 -2.64
N LYS A 263 -26.72 5.89 -3.21
CA LYS A 263 -27.97 6.52 -3.72
C LYS A 263 -28.80 7.17 -2.63
#